data_ce0186e137cb3f9e2f4a061ae100aa0e
#
_entry.id   ce0186e137cb3f9e2f4a061ae100aa0e
#
_cell.length_a   1.000
_cell.length_b   1.000
_cell.length_c   1.000
_cell.angle_alpha   90.00
_cell.angle_beta   90.00
_cell.angle_gamma   90.00
#
_symmetry.space_group_name_H-M   'P 1'
#
loop_
_entity.id
_entity.type
_entity.pdbx_description
1 polymer ?
#
loop_
_entity_poly.entity_id
_entity_poly.type
_entity_poly.pdbx_seq_one_letter_code
_entity_poly.pdbx_strand_id
1 'polypeptide(L)'
;RTFVKEIIIENEKAIGVIIENTQGKQEKLFANKEIILASGSFITPKILMLSGIGDEEELAKFSIKCTNSLSGVGKNLIDHPECPLIAKANGKYGYYKQGNGWRMIKNGLEFFVFGSGRVNSTGVEAGAFINPLDSNDLSYIQAFFVPSVYMNSDTIGVIDDDYGMTITTVMTKPKSRGYVKLKSSNYKDQPEIELNLLKHEDDLKMMMAGQRFFLQALKKGPL
;
A
#
# COMPACT_ATOMS: atom_id res chain seq x y z
N ARG A 1 -8.62 21.84 -5.33
CA ARG A 1 -8.90 20.77 -4.34
C ARG A 1 -10.33 20.90 -3.89
N THR A 2 -11.05 19.77 -3.81
CA THR A 2 -12.48 19.74 -3.42
C THR A 2 -12.68 18.51 -2.55
N PHE A 3 -13.38 18.66 -1.43
CA PHE A 3 -13.74 17.53 -0.57
C PHE A 3 -15.17 17.08 -0.91
N VAL A 4 -15.38 15.79 -1.05
CA VAL A 4 -16.71 15.20 -1.07
C VAL A 4 -17.13 14.97 0.38
N LYS A 5 -18.23 15.57 0.79
CA LYS A 5 -18.77 15.43 2.14
C LYS A 5 -19.64 14.19 2.26
N GLU A 6 -20.62 14.07 1.37
CA GLU A 6 -21.59 12.98 1.36
C GLU A 6 -22.27 12.84 -0.02
N ILE A 7 -22.89 11.71 -0.24
CA ILE A 7 -23.73 11.41 -1.40
C ILE A 7 -25.16 11.85 -1.08
N ILE A 8 -25.84 12.51 -2.02
CA ILE A 8 -27.26 12.84 -1.91
C ILE A 8 -28.05 11.61 -2.38
N ILE A 9 -28.84 11.03 -1.48
CA ILE A 9 -29.67 9.87 -1.76
C ILE A 9 -31.15 10.26 -1.60
N GLU A 10 -31.94 10.11 -2.66
CA GLU A 10 -33.37 10.33 -2.65
C GLU A 10 -34.08 9.13 -3.30
N ASN A 11 -35.13 8.63 -2.64
CA ASN A 11 -35.88 7.46 -3.11
C ASN A 11 -34.98 6.27 -3.50
N GLU A 12 -34.00 5.95 -2.62
CA GLU A 12 -33.02 4.87 -2.80
C GLU A 12 -32.07 5.06 -4.00
N LYS A 13 -32.01 6.23 -4.59
CA LYS A 13 -31.11 6.57 -5.69
C LYS A 13 -30.11 7.63 -5.28
N ALA A 14 -28.85 7.39 -5.64
CA ALA A 14 -27.80 8.40 -5.55
C ALA A 14 -28.01 9.41 -6.70
N ILE A 15 -28.36 10.66 -6.37
CA ILE A 15 -28.69 11.71 -7.34
C ILE A 15 -27.63 12.79 -7.44
N GLY A 16 -26.72 12.89 -6.49
CA GLY A 16 -25.70 13.94 -6.45
C GLY A 16 -24.72 13.75 -5.30
N VAL A 17 -23.85 14.73 -5.12
CA VAL A 17 -22.91 14.80 -4.01
C VAL A 17 -22.91 16.20 -3.41
N ILE A 18 -22.66 16.30 -2.10
CA ILE A 18 -22.33 17.55 -1.45
C ILE A 18 -20.82 17.66 -1.39
N ILE A 19 -20.29 18.74 -1.93
CA ILE A 19 -18.87 19.06 -1.93
C ILE A 19 -18.58 20.30 -1.10
N GLU A 20 -17.33 20.41 -0.63
CA GLU A 20 -16.77 21.65 -0.13
C GLU A 20 -15.52 22.01 -0.92
N ASN A 21 -15.47 23.22 -1.43
CA ASN A 21 -14.29 23.73 -2.13
C ASN A 21 -13.22 24.25 -1.14
N THR A 22 -12.07 24.67 -1.68
CA THR A 22 -10.93 25.17 -0.87
C THR A 22 -11.23 26.45 -0.07
N GLN A 23 -12.31 27.16 -0.42
CA GLN A 23 -12.78 28.37 0.28
C GLN A 23 -13.79 28.05 1.39
N GLY A 24 -14.10 26.76 1.61
CA GLY A 24 -15.07 26.32 2.62
C GLY A 24 -16.53 26.44 2.15
N LYS A 25 -16.78 26.80 0.88
CA LYS A 25 -18.13 26.89 0.34
C LYS A 25 -18.64 25.50 -0.02
N GLN A 26 -19.81 25.15 0.51
CA GLN A 26 -20.50 23.89 0.18
C GLN A 26 -21.43 24.10 -1.02
N GLU A 27 -21.43 23.10 -1.90
CA GLU A 27 -22.23 23.09 -3.12
C GLU A 27 -22.81 21.69 -3.35
N LYS A 28 -24.00 21.61 -3.95
CA LYS A 28 -24.61 20.37 -4.41
C LYS A 28 -24.34 20.20 -5.89
N LEU A 29 -23.79 19.06 -6.27
CA LEU A 29 -23.61 18.68 -7.68
C LEU A 29 -24.52 17.49 -7.97
N PHE A 30 -25.34 17.59 -9.00
CA PHE A 30 -26.28 16.54 -9.39
C PHE A 30 -25.75 15.76 -10.59
N ALA A 31 -25.96 14.46 -10.59
CA ALA A 31 -25.58 13.57 -11.66
C ALA A 31 -26.76 13.28 -12.59
N ASN A 32 -26.51 13.29 -13.89
CA ASN A 32 -27.55 12.99 -14.91
C ASN A 32 -27.77 11.47 -15.09
N LYS A 33 -26.78 10.64 -14.76
CA LYS A 33 -26.84 9.17 -14.96
C LYS A 33 -26.46 8.40 -13.71
N GLU A 34 -25.23 8.55 -13.25
CA GLU A 34 -24.67 7.74 -12.16
C GLU A 34 -23.58 8.51 -11.40
N ILE A 35 -23.23 8.01 -10.22
CA ILE A 35 -22.12 8.49 -9.39
C ILE A 35 -21.13 7.36 -9.23
N ILE A 36 -19.88 7.61 -9.64
CA ILE A 36 -18.78 6.66 -9.55
C ILE A 36 -17.87 7.04 -8.38
N LEU A 37 -17.77 6.17 -7.39
CA LEU A 37 -16.85 6.34 -6.25
C LEU A 37 -15.52 5.63 -6.54
N ALA A 38 -14.47 6.42 -6.74
CA ALA A 38 -13.12 5.94 -7.01
C ALA A 38 -12.08 6.60 -6.09
N SER A 39 -12.46 6.81 -4.82
CA SER A 39 -11.62 7.53 -3.82
C SER A 39 -10.64 6.60 -3.07
N GLY A 40 -10.48 5.36 -3.53
CA GLY A 40 -9.58 4.37 -2.94
C GLY A 40 -10.17 3.64 -1.73
N SER A 41 -9.40 2.67 -1.21
CA SER A 41 -9.86 1.70 -0.20
C SER A 41 -10.22 2.33 1.14
N PHE A 42 -9.69 3.49 1.46
CA PHE A 42 -9.93 4.17 2.75
C PHE A 42 -11.03 5.23 2.67
N ILE A 43 -11.04 6.01 1.60
CA ILE A 43 -11.95 7.15 1.51
C ILE A 43 -13.30 6.76 0.91
N THR A 44 -13.36 5.80 -0.01
CA THR A 44 -14.64 5.32 -0.54
C THR A 44 -15.57 4.79 0.55
N PRO A 45 -15.15 3.85 1.43
CA PRO A 45 -16.01 3.41 2.53
C PRO A 45 -16.36 4.54 3.51
N LYS A 46 -15.45 5.47 3.76
CA LYS A 46 -15.73 6.66 4.58
C LYS A 46 -16.87 7.51 3.99
N ILE A 47 -16.83 7.79 2.69
CA ILE A 47 -17.90 8.56 2.00
C ILE A 47 -19.22 7.80 2.09
N LEU A 48 -19.23 6.49 1.88
CA LEU A 48 -20.43 5.66 2.01
C LEU A 48 -21.02 5.76 3.42
N MET A 49 -20.20 5.56 4.46
CA MET A 49 -20.64 5.64 5.86
C MET A 49 -21.18 7.04 6.21
N LEU A 50 -20.49 8.12 5.81
CA LEU A 50 -20.97 9.48 6.02
C LEU A 50 -22.28 9.78 5.29
N SER A 51 -22.59 9.03 4.24
CA SER A 51 -23.84 9.12 3.45
C SER A 51 -24.94 8.21 3.99
N GLY A 52 -24.74 7.56 5.15
CA GLY A 52 -25.71 6.66 5.75
C GLY A 52 -25.75 5.25 5.14
N ILE A 53 -24.69 4.85 4.40
CA ILE A 53 -24.56 3.51 3.84
C ILE A 53 -23.49 2.74 4.62
N GLY A 54 -23.87 1.73 5.38
CA GLY A 54 -22.94 0.99 6.21
C GLY A 54 -23.62 0.14 7.27
N ASP A 55 -22.86 -0.24 8.29
CA ASP A 55 -23.35 -0.96 9.46
C ASP A 55 -24.17 0.01 10.35
N GLU A 56 -25.44 -0.32 10.61
CA GLU A 56 -26.37 0.55 11.29
C GLU A 56 -25.92 0.93 12.71
N GLU A 57 -25.38 -0.07 13.45
CA GLU A 57 -24.90 0.17 14.82
C GLU A 57 -23.64 1.07 14.83
N GLU A 58 -22.76 0.91 13.88
CA GLU A 58 -21.57 1.75 13.72
C GLU A 58 -21.95 3.19 13.33
N LEU A 59 -22.91 3.39 12.43
CA LEU A 59 -23.40 4.70 12.01
C LEU A 59 -24.11 5.43 13.14
N ALA A 60 -24.91 4.69 13.97
CA ALA A 60 -25.64 5.24 15.10
C ALA A 60 -24.70 5.89 16.14
N LYS A 61 -23.48 5.38 16.32
CA LYS A 61 -22.47 5.96 17.22
C LYS A 61 -22.15 7.43 16.91
N PHE A 62 -22.30 7.82 15.64
CA PHE A 62 -22.02 9.17 15.16
C PHE A 62 -23.29 9.96 14.82
N SER A 63 -24.47 9.48 15.24
CA SER A 63 -25.77 10.07 14.93
C SER A 63 -26.05 10.20 13.43
N ILE A 64 -25.47 9.31 12.63
CA ILE A 64 -25.70 9.21 11.19
C ILE A 64 -26.89 8.28 10.95
N LYS A 65 -27.93 8.80 10.30
CA LYS A 65 -29.10 8.00 9.92
C LYS A 65 -28.72 6.96 8.89
N CYS A 66 -28.96 5.68 9.18
CA CYS A 66 -28.77 4.63 8.21
C CYS A 66 -29.85 4.71 7.12
N THR A 67 -29.43 4.89 5.87
CA THR A 67 -30.31 4.91 4.69
C THR A 67 -30.27 3.57 3.95
N ASN A 68 -29.15 2.85 4.05
CA ASN A 68 -28.98 1.51 3.50
C ASN A 68 -28.01 0.70 4.37
N SER A 69 -28.53 -0.32 5.01
CA SER A 69 -27.74 -1.21 5.89
C SER A 69 -26.90 -2.15 5.07
N LEU A 70 -25.59 -1.87 4.97
CA LEU A 70 -24.57 -2.68 4.32
C LEU A 70 -23.43 -2.95 5.29
N SER A 71 -23.55 -4.02 6.07
CA SER A 71 -22.59 -4.35 7.14
C SER A 71 -21.17 -4.64 6.68
N GLY A 72 -20.93 -4.86 5.38
CA GLY A 72 -19.61 -5.08 4.79
C GLY A 72 -18.81 -3.80 4.51
N VAL A 73 -19.45 -2.62 4.52
CA VAL A 73 -18.76 -1.35 4.26
C VAL A 73 -17.70 -1.09 5.33
N GLY A 74 -16.47 -0.84 4.89
CA GLY A 74 -15.31 -0.65 5.76
C GLY A 74 -14.74 -1.93 6.38
N LYS A 75 -15.30 -3.11 6.10
CA LYS A 75 -14.77 -4.40 6.59
C LYS A 75 -13.91 -5.10 5.51
N ASN A 76 -13.21 -6.16 5.92
CA ASN A 76 -12.37 -6.99 5.06
C ASN A 76 -11.26 -6.25 4.31
N LEU A 77 -10.71 -5.21 4.89
CA LEU A 77 -9.55 -4.52 4.34
C LEU A 77 -8.39 -5.51 4.22
N ILE A 78 -7.75 -5.53 3.05
CA ILE A 78 -6.59 -6.37 2.75
C ILE A 78 -5.49 -5.46 2.24
N ASP A 79 -4.29 -5.68 2.75
CA ASP A 79 -3.08 -5.09 2.20
C ASP A 79 -1.96 -6.13 2.19
N HIS A 80 -0.94 -5.91 1.39
CA HIS A 80 0.21 -6.80 1.27
C HIS A 80 1.23 -6.49 2.37
N PRO A 81 1.37 -7.32 3.42
CA PRO A 81 2.47 -7.15 4.35
C PRO A 81 3.79 -7.40 3.64
N GLU A 82 4.75 -6.53 3.88
CA GLU A 82 6.11 -6.68 3.38
C GLU A 82 7.12 -6.74 4.51
N CYS A 83 8.21 -7.45 4.27
CA CYS A 83 9.30 -7.59 5.22
C CYS A 83 10.65 -7.59 4.48
N PRO A 84 11.45 -6.51 4.58
CA PRO A 84 12.73 -6.43 3.90
C PRO A 84 13.82 -7.19 4.67
N LEU A 85 14.64 -7.95 3.93
CA LEU A 85 15.94 -8.45 4.35
C LEU A 85 17.01 -7.52 3.78
N ILE A 86 17.75 -6.86 4.65
CA ILE A 86 18.78 -5.90 4.26
C ILE A 86 20.15 -6.49 4.61
N ALA A 87 21.06 -6.53 3.64
CA ALA A 87 22.41 -6.99 3.81
C ALA A 87 23.41 -5.92 3.35
N LYS A 88 24.46 -5.67 4.17
CA LYS A 88 25.59 -4.84 3.75
C LYS A 88 26.48 -5.62 2.80
N ALA A 89 26.95 -4.97 1.75
CA ALA A 89 27.91 -5.55 0.83
C ALA A 89 29.34 -5.48 1.42
N ASN A 90 30.16 -6.48 1.10
CA ASN A 90 31.57 -6.52 1.47
C ASN A 90 32.47 -5.70 0.51
N GLY A 91 31.86 -4.93 -0.40
CA GLY A 91 32.54 -4.08 -1.38
C GLY A 91 31.62 -3.03 -1.98
N LYS A 92 32.14 -2.28 -2.93
CA LYS A 92 31.41 -1.16 -3.57
C LYS A 92 30.47 -1.64 -4.69
N TYR A 93 29.51 -2.46 -4.33
CA TYR A 93 28.50 -3.03 -5.25
C TYR A 93 27.17 -2.29 -5.16
N GLY A 94 26.36 -2.38 -6.22
CA GLY A 94 25.01 -1.83 -6.25
C GLY A 94 24.92 -0.35 -6.61
N TYR A 95 23.84 0.29 -6.14
CA TYR A 95 23.42 1.62 -6.60
C TYR A 95 23.76 2.77 -5.64
N TYR A 96 24.40 2.48 -4.51
CA TYR A 96 24.77 3.51 -3.54
C TYR A 96 25.55 4.66 -4.18
N LYS A 97 25.05 5.88 -3.98
CA LYS A 97 25.61 7.13 -4.53
C LYS A 97 25.79 7.18 -6.07
N GLN A 98 25.12 6.29 -6.82
CA GLN A 98 25.21 6.30 -8.29
C GLN A 98 24.41 7.46 -8.92
N GLY A 99 23.41 8.00 -8.21
CA GLY A 99 22.65 9.20 -8.60
C GLY A 99 23.30 10.53 -8.19
N ASN A 100 24.54 10.53 -7.64
CA ASN A 100 25.15 11.73 -7.08
C ASN A 100 26.43 12.14 -7.83
N GLY A 101 26.60 13.47 -7.98
CA GLY A 101 27.84 14.07 -8.51
C GLY A 101 28.24 13.56 -9.90
N TRP A 102 29.54 13.34 -10.09
CA TRP A 102 30.11 12.89 -11.38
C TRP A 102 29.52 11.52 -11.84
N ARG A 103 29.18 10.63 -10.90
CA ARG A 103 28.61 9.33 -11.23
C ARG A 103 27.25 9.47 -11.92
N MET A 104 26.43 10.41 -11.51
CA MET A 104 25.13 10.70 -12.15
C MET A 104 25.34 11.14 -13.60
N ILE A 105 26.32 12.06 -13.84
CA ILE A 105 26.63 12.53 -15.19
C ILE A 105 27.11 11.39 -16.07
N LYS A 106 28.05 10.56 -15.57
CA LYS A 106 28.54 9.39 -16.29
C LYS A 106 27.42 8.41 -16.65
N ASN A 107 26.60 8.05 -15.67
CA ASN A 107 25.48 7.12 -15.87
C ASN A 107 24.43 7.71 -16.86
N GLY A 108 24.19 9.01 -16.80
CA GLY A 108 23.33 9.71 -17.75
C GLY A 108 23.87 9.70 -19.18
N LEU A 109 25.17 9.96 -19.36
CA LEU A 109 25.82 9.89 -20.67
C LEU A 109 25.81 8.46 -21.24
N GLU A 110 26.07 7.45 -20.42
CA GLU A 110 26.00 6.05 -20.83
C GLU A 110 24.59 5.69 -21.33
N PHE A 111 23.57 6.10 -20.62
CA PHE A 111 22.18 5.89 -21.04
C PHE A 111 21.86 6.64 -22.35
N PHE A 112 22.28 7.91 -22.47
CA PHE A 112 21.97 8.75 -23.62
C PHE A 112 22.65 8.25 -24.90
N VAL A 113 23.89 7.75 -24.79
CA VAL A 113 24.70 7.30 -25.95
C VAL A 113 24.39 5.85 -26.32
N PHE A 114 24.21 4.97 -25.33
CA PHE A 114 24.14 3.51 -25.54
C PHE A 114 22.77 2.92 -25.19
N GLY A 115 21.84 3.67 -24.61
CA GLY A 115 20.55 3.15 -24.14
C GLY A 115 20.69 2.07 -23.04
N SER A 116 21.81 2.08 -22.32
CA SER A 116 22.20 1.03 -21.38
C SER A 116 22.65 1.64 -20.04
N GLY A 117 23.07 0.79 -19.10
CA GLY A 117 23.57 1.19 -17.81
C GLY A 117 22.49 1.34 -16.74
N ARG A 118 22.89 1.86 -15.57
CA ARG A 118 22.06 1.89 -14.37
C ARG A 118 20.80 2.74 -14.48
N VAL A 119 20.79 3.75 -15.33
CA VAL A 119 19.62 4.62 -15.57
C VAL A 119 18.49 3.88 -16.28
N ASN A 120 18.81 2.81 -17.00
CA ASN A 120 17.82 1.95 -17.68
C ASN A 120 17.16 0.92 -16.75
N SER A 121 17.61 0.82 -15.50
CA SER A 121 17.04 -0.08 -14.51
C SER A 121 15.80 0.52 -13.85
N THR A 122 14.82 -0.32 -13.54
CA THR A 122 13.67 0.05 -12.70
C THR A 122 14.02 0.15 -11.21
N GLY A 123 15.26 -0.19 -10.84
CA GLY A 123 15.71 -0.32 -9.46
C GLY A 123 15.47 -1.72 -8.87
N VAL A 124 14.59 -2.52 -9.46
CA VAL A 124 14.37 -3.93 -9.11
C VAL A 124 15.04 -4.79 -10.17
N GLU A 125 16.12 -5.48 -9.81
CA GLU A 125 16.94 -6.23 -10.77
C GLU A 125 16.48 -7.67 -10.95
N ALA A 126 15.82 -8.23 -9.93
CA ALA A 126 15.26 -9.58 -9.99
C ALA A 126 14.01 -9.68 -9.12
N GLY A 127 13.16 -10.61 -9.44
CA GLY A 127 11.97 -10.93 -8.67
C GLY A 127 11.70 -12.42 -8.64
N ALA A 128 10.94 -12.86 -7.66
CA ALA A 128 10.50 -14.23 -7.54
C ALA A 128 9.07 -14.30 -6.99
N PHE A 129 8.36 -15.35 -7.42
CA PHE A 129 7.08 -15.74 -6.82
C PHE A 129 7.23 -17.18 -6.33
N ILE A 130 7.07 -17.40 -5.04
CA ILE A 130 7.31 -18.70 -4.41
C ILE A 130 6.21 -19.04 -3.39
N ASN A 131 6.04 -20.34 -3.16
CA ASN A 131 5.47 -20.86 -1.94
C ASN A 131 6.60 -21.61 -1.18
N PRO A 132 7.18 -21.03 -0.12
CA PRO A 132 8.28 -21.64 0.59
C PRO A 132 7.88 -22.86 1.44
N LEU A 133 6.58 -23.12 1.62
CA LEU A 133 6.06 -24.27 2.36
C LEU A 133 5.66 -25.44 1.45
N ASP A 134 5.23 -25.14 0.23
CA ASP A 134 4.87 -26.15 -0.79
C ASP A 134 5.13 -25.60 -2.20
N SER A 135 6.16 -26.09 -2.86
CA SER A 135 6.55 -25.65 -4.21
C SER A 135 5.55 -26.03 -5.30
N ASN A 136 4.61 -26.93 -5.03
CA ASN A 136 3.60 -27.39 -5.98
C ASN A 136 2.29 -26.61 -5.88
N ASP A 137 2.14 -25.78 -4.85
CA ASP A 137 0.95 -24.94 -4.62
C ASP A 137 1.18 -23.53 -5.17
N LEU A 138 0.11 -22.72 -5.13
CA LEU A 138 0.14 -21.31 -5.56
C LEU A 138 1.19 -20.52 -4.80
N SER A 139 1.82 -19.57 -5.49
CA SER A 139 2.77 -18.66 -4.89
C SER A 139 2.06 -17.65 -3.95
N TYR A 140 2.51 -17.60 -2.71
CA TYR A 140 2.00 -16.66 -1.68
C TYR A 140 2.99 -15.55 -1.37
N ILE A 141 4.26 -15.75 -1.67
CA ILE A 141 5.34 -14.78 -1.46
C ILE A 141 5.84 -14.28 -2.82
N GLN A 142 5.80 -12.97 -3.01
CA GLN A 142 6.55 -12.26 -4.02
C GLN A 142 7.81 -11.70 -3.38
N ALA A 143 8.92 -11.69 -4.10
CA ALA A 143 10.14 -11.04 -3.64
C ALA A 143 10.70 -10.11 -4.69
N PHE A 144 11.28 -9.02 -4.24
CA PHE A 144 12.00 -8.05 -5.06
C PHE A 144 13.44 -7.97 -4.57
N PHE A 145 14.38 -8.05 -5.51
CA PHE A 145 15.79 -7.81 -5.25
C PHE A 145 16.18 -6.41 -5.73
N VAL A 146 16.67 -5.60 -4.80
CA VAL A 146 17.15 -4.23 -5.06
C VAL A 146 18.62 -4.16 -4.64
N PRO A 147 19.56 -3.81 -5.56
CA PRO A 147 20.99 -3.70 -5.23
C PRO A 147 21.31 -2.36 -4.51
N SER A 148 20.54 -2.08 -3.48
CA SER A 148 20.69 -0.91 -2.62
C SER A 148 20.12 -1.23 -1.23
N VAL A 149 20.62 -0.57 -0.21
CA VAL A 149 19.97 -0.55 1.10
C VAL A 149 18.67 0.23 0.99
N TYR A 150 17.57 -0.41 1.34
CA TYR A 150 16.26 0.25 1.33
C TYR A 150 16.07 1.06 2.61
N MET A 151 15.95 2.37 2.44
CA MET A 151 15.75 3.31 3.53
C MET A 151 14.32 3.84 3.50
N ASN A 152 13.57 3.54 4.54
CA ASN A 152 12.23 4.08 4.79
C ASN A 152 12.17 4.66 6.21
N SER A 153 11.00 5.15 6.63
CA SER A 153 10.80 5.71 7.97
C SER A 153 11.23 4.78 9.10
N ASP A 154 11.11 3.48 8.90
CA ASP A 154 11.35 2.47 9.95
C ASP A 154 12.82 2.05 10.02
N THR A 155 13.58 2.28 8.94
CA THR A 155 14.99 1.90 8.82
C THR A 155 15.95 3.07 8.99
N ILE A 156 15.49 4.32 8.83
CA ILE A 156 16.30 5.52 9.03
C ILE A 156 16.81 5.58 10.49
N GLY A 157 18.13 5.67 10.63
CA GLY A 157 18.79 5.70 11.95
C GLY A 157 19.02 4.33 12.59
N VAL A 158 18.50 3.24 11.99
CA VAL A 158 18.73 1.86 12.42
C VAL A 158 19.79 1.19 11.54
N ILE A 159 19.80 1.52 10.25
CA ILE A 159 20.73 0.97 9.26
C ILE A 159 21.48 2.13 8.63
N ASP A 160 22.79 1.97 8.43
CA ASP A 160 23.59 2.97 7.72
C ASP A 160 23.28 2.96 6.23
N ASP A 161 23.17 4.15 5.65
CA ASP A 161 23.11 4.33 4.21
C ASP A 161 24.50 4.02 3.60
N ASP A 162 24.67 2.80 3.10
CA ASP A 162 25.94 2.28 2.59
C ASP A 162 25.71 1.32 1.41
N TYR A 163 26.79 0.75 0.89
CA TYR A 163 26.71 -0.33 -0.10
C TYR A 163 26.04 -1.57 0.48
N GLY A 164 25.05 -2.06 -0.23
CA GLY A 164 24.26 -3.20 0.21
C GLY A 164 23.18 -3.59 -0.77
N MET A 165 22.33 -4.51 -0.33
CA MET A 165 21.20 -4.99 -1.09
C MET A 165 20.00 -5.20 -0.17
N THR A 166 18.83 -5.20 -0.77
CA THR A 166 17.58 -5.52 -0.09
C THR A 166 16.81 -6.59 -0.87
N ILE A 167 16.35 -7.60 -0.17
CA ILE A 167 15.32 -8.52 -0.68
C ILE A 167 14.06 -8.25 0.11
N THR A 168 13.07 -7.62 -0.52
CA THR A 168 11.77 -7.40 0.09
C THR A 168 10.86 -8.58 -0.21
N THR A 169 10.41 -9.27 0.82
CA THR A 169 9.37 -10.30 0.71
C THR A 169 8.01 -9.68 0.95
N VAL A 170 7.07 -9.95 0.06
CA VAL A 170 5.70 -9.42 0.05
C VAL A 170 4.72 -10.58 0.03
N MET A 171 3.79 -10.61 0.97
CA MET A 171 2.71 -11.61 0.94
C MET A 171 1.59 -11.13 0.02
N THR A 172 1.31 -11.89 -1.03
CA THR A 172 0.33 -11.50 -2.06
C THR A 172 -1.10 -11.92 -1.77
N LYS A 173 -1.31 -12.87 -0.87
CA LYS A 173 -2.63 -13.45 -0.52
C LYS A 173 -2.78 -13.62 0.99
N PRO A 174 -2.77 -12.54 1.78
CA PRO A 174 -2.94 -12.66 3.23
C PRO A 174 -4.37 -13.12 3.58
N LYS A 175 -4.49 -13.89 4.66
CA LYS A 175 -5.76 -14.24 5.31
C LYS A 175 -6.19 -13.19 6.33
N SER A 176 -5.26 -12.43 6.86
CA SER A 176 -5.52 -11.31 7.77
C SER A 176 -6.47 -10.30 7.14
N ARG A 177 -7.37 -9.78 7.96
CA ARG A 177 -8.39 -8.81 7.54
C ARG A 177 -8.40 -7.63 8.49
N GLY A 178 -8.36 -6.44 7.91
CA GLY A 178 -8.49 -5.20 8.61
C GLY A 178 -9.85 -4.53 8.42
N TYR A 179 -9.92 -3.28 8.79
CA TYR A 179 -11.14 -2.47 8.65
C TYR A 179 -10.82 -0.99 8.44
N VAL A 180 -11.82 -0.29 7.94
CA VAL A 180 -11.91 1.17 7.89
C VAL A 180 -13.18 1.58 8.64
N LYS A 181 -13.06 2.45 9.64
CA LYS A 181 -14.19 2.96 10.42
C LYS A 181 -14.23 4.48 10.43
N LEU A 182 -15.37 5.06 10.70
CA LEU A 182 -15.45 6.48 11.01
C LEU A 182 -14.79 6.76 12.37
N LYS A 183 -14.03 7.84 12.44
CA LYS A 183 -13.53 8.39 13.69
C LYS A 183 -14.50 9.44 14.25
N SER A 184 -15.25 10.10 13.37
CA SER A 184 -16.27 11.08 13.68
C SER A 184 -17.24 11.25 12.51
N SER A 185 -18.30 12.03 12.68
CA SER A 185 -19.18 12.48 11.58
C SER A 185 -18.60 13.62 10.76
N ASN A 186 -17.44 14.16 11.12
CA ASN A 186 -16.78 15.22 10.37
C ASN A 186 -16.05 14.64 9.16
N TYR A 187 -16.47 14.98 7.95
CA TYR A 187 -15.87 14.51 6.69
C TYR A 187 -14.41 14.95 6.49
N LYS A 188 -13.90 15.92 7.26
CA LYS A 188 -12.47 16.33 7.22
C LYS A 188 -11.57 15.40 8.01
N ASP A 189 -12.08 14.68 8.98
CA ASP A 189 -11.29 13.78 9.81
C ASP A 189 -10.91 12.55 8.99
N GLN A 190 -9.68 12.07 9.20
CA GLN A 190 -9.26 10.80 8.61
C GLN A 190 -10.01 9.63 9.26
N PRO A 191 -10.36 8.60 8.50
CA PRO A 191 -10.95 7.40 9.08
C PRO A 191 -9.94 6.69 9.99
N GLU A 192 -10.45 5.88 10.89
CA GLU A 192 -9.65 4.88 11.61
C GLU A 192 -9.39 3.72 10.67
N ILE A 193 -8.11 3.36 10.50
CA ILE A 193 -7.68 2.31 9.61
C ILE A 193 -6.86 1.30 10.42
N GLU A 194 -7.29 0.05 10.40
CA GLU A 194 -6.55 -1.05 11.00
C GLU A 194 -6.30 -2.14 9.95
N LEU A 195 -5.06 -2.38 9.62
CA LEU A 195 -4.67 -3.34 8.59
C LEU A 195 -4.64 -4.78 9.11
N ASN A 196 -4.40 -4.95 10.42
CA ASN A 196 -4.23 -6.27 11.05
C ASN A 196 -3.18 -7.15 10.34
N LEU A 197 -2.09 -6.55 9.83
CA LEU A 197 -1.04 -7.26 9.09
C LEU A 197 -0.49 -8.41 9.93
N LEU A 198 -0.36 -9.60 9.30
CA LEU A 198 0.20 -10.82 9.89
C LEU A 198 -0.50 -11.30 11.19
N LYS A 199 -1.73 -10.85 11.46
CA LYS A 199 -2.49 -11.25 12.64
C LYS A 199 -2.99 -12.69 12.55
N HIS A 200 -3.22 -13.20 11.32
CA HIS A 200 -3.55 -14.60 11.10
C HIS A 200 -2.27 -15.44 11.19
N GLU A 201 -2.32 -16.55 11.94
CA GLU A 201 -1.15 -17.41 12.17
C GLU A 201 -0.51 -17.97 10.89
N ASP A 202 -1.33 -18.32 9.91
CA ASP A 202 -0.84 -18.83 8.63
C ASP A 202 -0.06 -17.76 7.85
N ASP A 203 -0.47 -16.50 7.94
CA ASP A 203 0.24 -15.39 7.32
C ASP A 203 1.62 -15.20 7.95
N LEU A 204 1.68 -15.26 9.28
CA LEU A 204 2.95 -15.17 9.99
C LEU A 204 3.87 -16.36 9.66
N LYS A 205 3.33 -17.58 9.64
CA LYS A 205 4.09 -18.78 9.25
C LYS A 205 4.65 -18.68 7.83
N MET A 206 3.82 -18.25 6.89
CA MET A 206 4.20 -18.10 5.49
C MET A 206 5.28 -17.02 5.31
N MET A 207 5.11 -15.85 5.94
CA MET A 207 6.10 -14.77 5.90
C MET A 207 7.42 -15.21 6.50
N MET A 208 7.42 -15.87 7.66
CA MET A 208 8.64 -16.40 8.29
C MET A 208 9.33 -17.45 7.42
N ALA A 209 8.57 -18.31 6.73
CA ALA A 209 9.15 -19.29 5.80
C ALA A 209 9.81 -18.59 4.61
N GLY A 210 9.17 -17.55 4.03
CA GLY A 210 9.73 -16.72 2.97
C GLY A 210 11.03 -16.04 3.39
N GLN A 211 11.05 -15.43 4.58
CA GLN A 211 12.24 -14.80 5.15
C GLN A 211 13.41 -15.79 5.31
N ARG A 212 13.14 -16.98 5.85
CA ARG A 212 14.15 -18.03 6.01
C ARG A 212 14.69 -18.51 4.66
N PHE A 213 13.83 -18.68 3.66
CA PHE A 213 14.20 -19.08 2.31
C PHE A 213 15.22 -18.10 1.71
N PHE A 214 14.90 -16.80 1.70
CA PHE A 214 15.80 -15.78 1.14
C PHE A 214 17.05 -15.54 1.98
N LEU A 215 16.97 -15.65 3.31
CA LEU A 215 18.15 -15.61 4.18
C LEU A 215 19.13 -16.77 3.88
N GLN A 216 18.61 -17.95 3.58
CA GLN A 216 19.45 -19.08 3.15
C GLN A 216 20.08 -18.86 1.78
N ALA A 217 19.33 -18.26 0.83
CA ALA A 217 19.83 -17.88 -0.48
C ALA A 217 21.01 -16.91 -0.37
N LEU A 218 20.89 -15.87 0.45
CA LEU A 218 21.99 -14.91 0.72
C LEU A 218 23.25 -15.58 1.30
N LYS A 219 23.08 -16.64 2.11
CA LYS A 219 24.22 -17.36 2.71
C LYS A 219 24.90 -18.32 1.74
N LYS A 220 24.22 -18.76 0.69
CA LYS A 220 24.77 -19.75 -0.26
C LYS A 220 25.58 -19.14 -1.40
N GLY A 221 25.64 -17.76 -1.50
CA GLY A 221 26.41 -16.97 -2.47
C GLY A 221 26.63 -17.60 -3.85
N PRO A 222 26.92 -16.81 -4.88
CA PRO A 222 27.97 -15.78 -4.94
C PRO A 222 27.52 -14.33 -4.67
N LEU A 223 26.49 -14.16 -3.90
CA LEU A 223 25.97 -12.85 -3.54
C LEU A 223 26.78 -12.19 -2.43
#